data_bf44b638f0ac823ae1075a95a426aaed
#
_entry.id   bf44b638f0ac823ae1075a95a426aaed
#
_cell.length_a   1.000
_cell.length_b   1.000
_cell.length_c   1.000
_cell.angle_alpha   90.00
_cell.angle_beta   90.00
_cell.angle_gamma   90.00
#
_symmetry.space_group_name_H-M   'P 1'
#
loop_
_entity.id
_entity.type
_entity.pdbx_description
1 polymer ?
#
loop_
_entity_poly.entity_id
_entity_poly.type
_entity_poly.pdbx_seq_one_letter_code
_entity_poly.pdbx_strand_id
1 'polypeptide(L)'
;MRTVRVLENGRPVERDLERFLAASDTTAFLILRGDTLLYEGYFNGYDHHSTQTSMSIAKSVLSALVGIAIGEGRIGSVDDPITRYAPDLRAAALRKTKIVEEPGRRFHYNNYNPLLVGLALERATGMPVATYLERRLWQPLGMQADGSWSLDSRRSGFEKMESGVNGRAIDFAKLGVLYANGGAWQGRQLLPRAWVQDPTVVPTGRGSTPASGYQYFWWVQNDRSPQAFFARGKYAQHIYVVAKTGLVLVRFGRDFGYENWPELLSDLARRLDQSTSGKTS
;
A
#
# COMPACT_ATOMS: atom_id res chain seq x y z
N MET A 1 -23.21 -2.68 -8.09
CA MET A 1 -22.67 -3.98 -8.58
C MET A 1 -23.11 -5.05 -7.61
N ARG A 2 -23.77 -6.13 -8.08
CA ARG A 2 -24.31 -7.20 -7.20
C ARG A 2 -23.51 -8.51 -7.31
N THR A 3 -22.73 -8.69 -8.36
CA THR A 3 -21.98 -9.93 -8.63
C THR A 3 -20.52 -9.67 -8.86
N VAL A 4 -19.73 -10.69 -8.58
CA VAL A 4 -18.27 -10.75 -8.80
C VAL A 4 -17.94 -12.02 -9.59
N ARG A 5 -16.94 -11.93 -10.46
CA ARG A 5 -16.42 -13.08 -11.19
C ARG A 5 -15.22 -13.65 -10.45
N VAL A 6 -15.31 -14.90 -10.04
CA VAL A 6 -14.26 -15.64 -9.34
C VAL A 6 -13.79 -16.81 -10.18
N LEU A 7 -12.55 -17.26 -9.95
CA LEU A 7 -12.04 -18.47 -10.57
C LEU A 7 -12.25 -19.65 -9.62
N GLU A 8 -13.04 -20.63 -10.04
CA GLU A 8 -13.23 -21.90 -9.33
C GLU A 8 -12.75 -23.04 -10.23
N ASN A 9 -11.77 -23.80 -9.76
CA ASN A 9 -11.10 -24.85 -10.55
C ASN A 9 -10.63 -24.34 -11.93
N GLY A 10 -10.08 -23.11 -11.95
CA GLY A 10 -9.59 -22.45 -13.16
C GLY A 10 -10.68 -21.93 -14.13
N ARG A 11 -11.96 -22.02 -13.76
CA ARG A 11 -13.10 -21.53 -14.58
C ARG A 11 -13.73 -20.30 -13.95
N PRO A 12 -14.09 -19.27 -14.76
CA PRO A 12 -14.78 -18.10 -14.26
C PRO A 12 -16.24 -18.43 -13.89
N VAL A 13 -16.63 -18.06 -12.68
CA VAL A 13 -17.97 -18.26 -12.13
C VAL A 13 -18.47 -16.93 -11.55
N GLU A 14 -19.72 -16.56 -11.85
CA GLU A 14 -20.34 -15.39 -11.20
C GLU A 14 -20.88 -15.78 -9.83
N ARG A 15 -20.58 -14.95 -8.83
CA ARG A 15 -21.05 -15.10 -7.44
C ARG A 15 -21.71 -13.81 -6.98
N ASP A 16 -22.65 -13.92 -6.07
CA ASP A 16 -23.13 -12.75 -5.33
C ASP A 16 -21.98 -12.14 -4.54
N LEU A 17 -21.79 -10.83 -4.66
CA LEU A 17 -20.63 -10.13 -4.10
C LEU A 17 -20.59 -10.25 -2.58
N GLU A 18 -21.71 -9.97 -1.89
CA GLU A 18 -21.73 -9.93 -0.43
C GLU A 18 -21.54 -11.31 0.17
N ARG A 19 -22.20 -12.33 -0.40
CA ARG A 19 -22.02 -13.72 0.03
C ARG A 19 -20.59 -14.20 -0.19
N PHE A 20 -19.99 -13.84 -1.32
CA PHE A 20 -18.59 -14.17 -1.61
C PHE A 20 -17.63 -13.49 -0.62
N LEU A 21 -17.82 -12.19 -0.35
CA LEU A 21 -16.98 -11.45 0.59
C LEU A 21 -17.07 -12.03 2.01
N ALA A 22 -18.29 -12.35 2.47
CA ALA A 22 -18.49 -12.99 3.77
C ALA A 22 -17.82 -14.37 3.84
N ALA A 23 -17.97 -15.19 2.81
CA ALA A 23 -17.41 -16.54 2.74
C ALA A 23 -15.88 -16.56 2.57
N SER A 24 -15.29 -15.47 2.06
CA SER A 24 -13.84 -15.34 1.86
C SER A 24 -13.11 -14.68 3.04
N ASP A 25 -13.65 -14.76 4.25
CA ASP A 25 -13.05 -14.17 5.47
C ASP A 25 -12.75 -12.67 5.36
N THR A 26 -13.45 -11.96 4.47
CA THR A 26 -13.34 -10.51 4.35
C THR A 26 -13.94 -9.85 5.59
N THR A 27 -13.25 -8.85 6.12
CA THR A 27 -13.71 -8.04 7.27
C THR A 27 -14.21 -6.68 6.83
N ALA A 28 -13.61 -6.11 5.77
CA ALA A 28 -14.04 -4.86 5.16
C ALA A 28 -13.77 -4.90 3.66
N PHE A 29 -14.69 -4.35 2.87
CA PHE A 29 -14.52 -4.14 1.44
C PHE A 29 -15.10 -2.79 1.04
N LEU A 30 -14.27 -1.92 0.45
CA LEU A 30 -14.65 -0.58 0.05
C LEU A 30 -14.29 -0.35 -1.41
N ILE A 31 -15.12 0.42 -2.10
CA ILE A 31 -14.86 0.90 -3.46
C ILE A 31 -15.07 2.41 -3.48
N LEU A 32 -14.05 3.15 -3.89
CA LEU A 32 -14.11 4.60 -4.03
C LEU A 32 -13.75 4.99 -5.46
N ARG A 33 -14.29 6.13 -5.92
CA ARG A 33 -13.85 6.81 -7.13
C ARG A 33 -13.63 8.28 -6.81
N GLY A 34 -12.37 8.72 -6.85
CA GLY A 34 -12.00 10.01 -6.29
C GLY A 34 -12.36 10.06 -4.79
N ASP A 35 -13.14 11.06 -4.40
CA ASP A 35 -13.65 11.25 -3.04
C ASP A 35 -15.02 10.56 -2.77
N THR A 36 -15.59 9.93 -3.79
CA THR A 36 -16.92 9.32 -3.69
C THR A 36 -16.83 7.85 -3.29
N LEU A 37 -17.49 7.50 -2.21
CA LEU A 37 -17.65 6.12 -1.73
C LEU A 37 -18.79 5.45 -2.54
N LEU A 38 -18.44 4.45 -3.37
CA LEU A 38 -19.37 3.72 -4.23
C LEU A 38 -19.93 2.46 -3.57
N TYR A 39 -19.14 1.85 -2.70
CA TYR A 39 -19.52 0.67 -1.94
C TYR A 39 -18.77 0.63 -0.62
N GLU A 40 -19.45 0.23 0.43
CA GLU A 40 -18.89 -0.03 1.74
C GLU A 40 -19.59 -1.24 2.35
N GLY A 41 -18.82 -2.28 2.69
CA GLY A 41 -19.34 -3.50 3.31
C GLY A 41 -18.39 -4.01 4.39
N TYR A 42 -18.97 -4.46 5.50
CA TYR A 42 -18.27 -5.06 6.62
C TYR A 42 -18.87 -6.42 6.91
N PHE A 43 -18.03 -7.38 7.24
CA PHE A 43 -18.41 -8.78 7.34
C PHE A 43 -17.75 -9.44 8.54
N ASN A 44 -18.23 -10.63 8.89
CA ASN A 44 -17.60 -11.50 9.90
C ASN A 44 -17.45 -10.84 11.28
N GLY A 45 -18.46 -10.06 11.70
CA GLY A 45 -18.48 -9.39 12.99
C GLY A 45 -17.70 -8.05 13.06
N TYR A 46 -17.24 -7.55 11.91
CA TYR A 46 -16.61 -6.24 11.80
C TYR A 46 -17.64 -5.19 11.34
N ASP A 47 -17.36 -3.93 11.67
CA ASP A 47 -18.13 -2.75 11.31
C ASP A 47 -17.21 -1.59 10.89
N HIS A 48 -17.80 -0.41 10.62
CA HIS A 48 -17.05 0.78 10.21
C HIS A 48 -16.17 1.39 11.33
N HIS A 49 -16.37 1.00 12.58
CA HIS A 49 -15.50 1.40 13.69
C HIS A 49 -14.34 0.43 13.91
N SER A 50 -14.40 -0.75 13.33
CA SER A 50 -13.44 -1.82 13.55
C SER A 50 -12.05 -1.47 13.01
N THR A 51 -11.04 -1.66 13.84
CA THR A 51 -9.64 -1.50 13.45
C THR A 51 -9.17 -2.69 12.63
N GLN A 52 -8.54 -2.41 11.51
CA GLN A 52 -7.90 -3.37 10.62
C GLN A 52 -6.39 -3.34 10.81
N THR A 53 -5.74 -4.50 10.74
CA THR A 53 -4.28 -4.60 10.73
C THR A 53 -3.79 -4.63 9.30
N SER A 54 -2.93 -3.69 8.94
CA SER A 54 -2.47 -3.49 7.56
C SER A 54 -1.56 -4.60 7.04
N MET A 55 -0.90 -5.35 7.92
CA MET A 55 0.19 -6.24 7.54
C MET A 55 1.19 -5.50 6.63
N SER A 56 1.65 -6.10 5.55
CA SER A 56 2.68 -5.47 4.69
C SER A 56 2.22 -4.23 3.91
N ILE A 57 0.96 -3.80 3.99
CA ILE A 57 0.54 -2.47 3.53
C ILE A 57 1.32 -1.36 4.29
N ALA A 58 1.76 -1.63 5.51
CA ALA A 58 2.63 -0.73 6.27
C ALA A 58 3.87 -0.27 5.48
N LYS A 59 4.42 -1.12 4.60
CA LYS A 59 5.54 -0.76 3.72
C LYS A 59 5.18 0.35 2.74
N SER A 60 3.97 0.32 2.21
CA SER A 60 3.48 1.37 1.29
C SER A 60 3.20 2.68 2.04
N VAL A 61 2.77 2.60 3.31
CA VAL A 61 2.67 3.76 4.22
C VAL A 61 4.07 4.35 4.46
N LEU A 62 5.05 3.51 4.81
CA LEU A 62 6.45 3.93 5.00
C LEU A 62 7.01 4.58 3.72
N SER A 63 6.71 4.03 2.54
CA SER A 63 7.08 4.62 1.26
C SER A 63 6.56 6.05 1.11
N ALA A 64 5.28 6.28 1.42
CA ALA A 64 4.71 7.63 1.39
C ALA A 64 5.48 8.60 2.29
N LEU A 65 5.84 8.17 3.49
CA LEU A 65 6.61 9.00 4.44
C LEU A 65 8.01 9.33 3.94
N VAL A 66 8.70 8.38 3.27
CA VAL A 66 9.99 8.63 2.62
C VAL A 66 9.84 9.67 1.50
N GLY A 67 8.82 9.54 0.66
CA GLY A 67 8.51 10.52 -0.39
C GLY A 67 8.28 11.91 0.16
N ILE A 68 7.55 12.05 1.28
CA ILE A 68 7.34 13.31 1.98
C ILE A 68 8.67 13.85 2.52
N ALA A 69 9.49 13.01 3.15
CA ALA A 69 10.78 13.42 3.71
C ALA A 69 11.77 13.89 2.63
N ILE A 70 11.73 13.30 1.43
CA ILE A 70 12.48 13.79 0.26
C ILE A 70 11.94 15.16 -0.19
N GLY A 71 10.63 15.30 -0.28
CA GLY A 71 9.99 16.58 -0.62
C GLY A 71 10.29 17.70 0.38
N GLU A 72 10.51 17.37 1.64
CA GLU A 72 10.94 18.29 2.70
C GLU A 72 12.46 18.54 2.75
N GLY A 73 13.24 17.85 1.91
CA GLY A 73 14.71 17.94 1.90
C GLY A 73 15.39 17.29 3.12
N ARG A 74 14.67 16.47 3.90
CA ARG A 74 15.22 15.72 5.04
C ARG A 74 15.98 14.47 4.59
N ILE A 75 15.57 13.88 3.50
CA ILE A 75 16.27 12.85 2.75
C ILE A 75 16.62 13.44 1.39
N GLY A 76 17.87 13.32 0.95
CA GLY A 76 18.33 13.94 -0.29
C GLY A 76 17.81 13.20 -1.53
N SER A 77 17.94 11.88 -1.55
CA SER A 77 17.58 11.03 -2.69
C SER A 77 17.36 9.59 -2.25
N VAL A 78 16.67 8.80 -3.07
CA VAL A 78 16.60 7.33 -2.94
C VAL A 78 17.94 6.65 -3.18
N ASP A 79 18.87 7.32 -3.84
CA ASP A 79 20.22 6.84 -4.12
C ASP A 79 21.21 7.12 -2.98
N ASP A 80 20.78 7.89 -1.97
CA ASP A 80 21.62 8.14 -0.80
C ASP A 80 21.92 6.83 -0.07
N PRO A 81 23.17 6.55 0.27
CA PRO A 81 23.49 5.38 1.09
C PRO A 81 22.84 5.53 2.47
N ILE A 82 22.21 4.45 2.95
CA ILE A 82 21.54 4.45 4.27
C ILE A 82 22.47 4.89 5.41
N THR A 83 23.76 4.64 5.27
CA THR A 83 24.80 5.04 6.23
C THR A 83 25.00 6.55 6.35
N ARG A 84 24.43 7.35 5.44
CA ARG A 84 24.36 8.81 5.55
C ARG A 84 23.46 9.21 6.73
N TYR A 85 22.36 8.50 6.92
CA TYR A 85 21.37 8.76 7.97
C TYR A 85 21.61 7.92 9.23
N ALA A 86 22.21 6.75 9.06
CA ALA A 86 22.52 5.81 10.15
C ALA A 86 23.99 5.33 10.06
N PRO A 87 24.96 6.20 10.40
CA PRO A 87 26.40 5.91 10.24
C PRO A 87 26.88 4.74 11.12
N ASP A 88 26.23 4.49 12.25
CA ASP A 88 26.48 3.35 13.13
C ASP A 88 26.20 2.00 12.48
N LEU A 89 25.32 1.94 11.48
CA LEU A 89 25.08 0.72 10.71
C LEU A 89 26.27 0.30 9.85
N ARG A 90 27.18 1.24 9.50
CA ARG A 90 28.34 0.93 8.67
C ARG A 90 29.22 -0.18 9.27
N ALA A 91 29.51 -0.08 10.53
CA ALA A 91 30.33 -1.07 11.23
C ALA A 91 29.59 -2.42 11.40
N ALA A 92 28.28 -2.40 11.62
CA ALA A 92 27.47 -3.60 11.72
C ALA A 92 27.31 -4.29 10.35
N ALA A 93 27.08 -3.53 9.29
CA ALA A 93 26.97 -4.04 7.93
C ALA A 93 28.27 -4.73 7.49
N LEU A 94 29.41 -4.11 7.71
CA LEU A 94 30.71 -4.69 7.34
C LEU A 94 31.06 -5.98 8.10
N ARG A 95 30.55 -6.13 9.33
CA ARG A 95 30.89 -7.31 10.17
C ARG A 95 29.90 -8.45 10.08
N LYS A 96 28.63 -8.17 9.84
CA LYS A 96 27.54 -9.16 9.98
C LYS A 96 26.76 -9.43 8.69
N THR A 97 26.81 -8.54 7.71
CA THR A 97 26.05 -8.69 6.48
C THR A 97 26.93 -9.34 5.40
N LYS A 98 26.50 -10.51 4.92
CA LYS A 98 27.10 -11.14 3.74
C LYS A 98 26.28 -10.72 2.52
N ILE A 99 26.93 -10.03 1.58
CA ILE A 99 26.35 -9.79 0.25
C ILE A 99 26.50 -11.12 -0.50
N VAL A 100 25.36 -11.79 -0.76
CA VAL A 100 25.34 -13.11 -1.39
C VAL A 100 25.20 -13.06 -2.91
N GLU A 101 24.76 -11.90 -3.44
CA GLU A 101 24.63 -11.64 -4.87
C GLU A 101 24.75 -10.14 -5.17
N GLU A 102 24.99 -9.79 -6.42
CA GLU A 102 25.07 -8.40 -6.85
C GLU A 102 23.72 -7.69 -6.66
N PRO A 103 23.68 -6.50 -6.01
CA PRO A 103 22.45 -5.72 -5.84
C PRO A 103 21.77 -5.43 -7.19
N GLY A 104 20.46 -5.62 -7.24
CA GLY A 104 19.67 -5.37 -8.44
C GLY A 104 19.64 -6.53 -9.45
N ARG A 105 20.36 -7.63 -9.22
CA ARG A 105 20.37 -8.78 -10.12
C ARG A 105 19.10 -9.63 -10.04
N ARG A 106 18.53 -9.76 -8.82
CA ARG A 106 17.32 -10.55 -8.57
C ARG A 106 16.40 -9.83 -7.61
N PHE A 107 15.10 -9.90 -7.89
CA PHE A 107 14.09 -9.43 -6.93
C PHE A 107 14.05 -10.38 -5.72
N HIS A 108 14.15 -9.79 -4.54
CA HIS A 108 14.01 -10.52 -3.29
C HIS A 108 13.14 -9.73 -2.31
N TYR A 109 11.90 -10.17 -2.12
CA TYR A 109 11.02 -9.57 -1.12
C TYR A 109 11.48 -9.97 0.29
N ASN A 110 11.79 -8.98 1.12
CA ASN A 110 12.21 -9.22 2.50
C ASN A 110 11.63 -8.17 3.46
N ASN A 111 11.65 -8.48 4.75
CA ASN A 111 11.15 -7.60 5.80
C ASN A 111 12.27 -6.77 6.45
N TYR A 112 13.52 -7.01 6.13
CA TYR A 112 14.65 -6.30 6.71
C TYR A 112 14.82 -4.89 6.11
N ASN A 113 14.67 -4.76 4.80
CA ASN A 113 14.79 -3.47 4.12
C ASN A 113 13.85 -2.38 4.67
N PRO A 114 12.55 -2.64 4.91
CA PRO A 114 11.67 -1.65 5.53
C PRO A 114 12.14 -1.19 6.91
N LEU A 115 12.73 -2.08 7.73
CA LEU A 115 13.27 -1.70 9.04
C LEU A 115 14.43 -0.72 8.90
N LEU A 116 15.33 -0.95 7.95
CA LEU A 116 16.44 -0.05 7.67
C LEU A 116 15.96 1.29 7.14
N VAL A 117 14.97 1.29 6.25
CA VAL A 117 14.36 2.53 5.72
C VAL A 117 13.67 3.32 6.82
N GLY A 118 12.94 2.66 7.72
CA GLY A 118 12.32 3.30 8.88
C GLY A 118 13.34 3.93 9.82
N LEU A 119 14.44 3.25 10.10
CA LEU A 119 15.53 3.79 10.91
C LEU A 119 16.17 5.03 10.27
N ALA A 120 16.40 5.00 8.95
CA ALA A 120 16.91 6.16 8.22
C ALA A 120 15.92 7.35 8.29
N LEU A 121 14.62 7.07 8.14
CA LEU A 121 13.57 8.07 8.21
C LEU A 121 13.49 8.70 9.60
N GLU A 122 13.48 7.89 10.67
CA GLU A 122 13.47 8.37 12.06
C GLU A 122 14.65 9.31 12.31
N ARG A 123 15.85 8.95 11.88
CA ARG A 123 17.05 9.77 12.05
C ARG A 123 17.07 11.02 11.19
N ALA A 124 16.60 10.93 9.95
CA ALA A 124 16.52 12.08 9.05
C ALA A 124 15.48 13.11 9.52
N THR A 125 14.40 12.64 10.14
CA THR A 125 13.31 13.52 10.62
C THR A 125 13.48 13.97 12.07
N GLY A 126 14.29 13.25 12.85
CA GLY A 126 14.51 13.50 14.28
C GLY A 126 13.31 13.16 15.17
N MET A 127 12.41 12.28 14.69
CA MET A 127 11.23 11.88 15.46
C MET A 127 10.83 10.42 15.14
N PRO A 128 10.10 9.74 16.06
CA PRO A 128 9.53 8.42 15.80
C PRO A 128 8.70 8.40 14.52
N VAL A 129 8.74 7.30 13.77
CA VAL A 129 8.06 7.21 12.47
C VAL A 129 6.55 7.33 12.62
N ALA A 130 5.97 6.80 13.70
CA ALA A 130 4.54 6.97 14.00
C ALA A 130 4.16 8.44 14.20
N THR A 131 4.99 9.23 14.89
CA THR A 131 4.78 10.68 15.04
C THR A 131 4.90 11.43 13.71
N TYR A 132 5.84 11.02 12.86
CA TYR A 132 5.98 11.60 11.53
C TYR A 132 4.77 11.26 10.65
N LEU A 133 4.29 9.98 10.70
CA LEU A 133 3.05 9.56 10.04
C LEU A 133 1.86 10.43 10.47
N GLU A 134 1.66 10.59 11.79
CA GLU A 134 0.58 11.39 12.33
C GLU A 134 0.58 12.80 11.76
N ARG A 135 1.71 13.49 11.85
CA ARG A 135 1.83 14.91 11.50
C ARG A 135 1.81 15.18 9.99
N ARG A 136 2.35 14.27 9.18
CA ARG A 136 2.58 14.51 7.75
C ARG A 136 1.58 13.84 6.84
N LEU A 137 0.91 12.80 7.33
CA LEU A 137 -0.01 12.02 6.50
C LEU A 137 -1.36 11.80 7.19
N TRP A 138 -1.39 11.30 8.43
CA TRP A 138 -2.64 10.90 9.11
C TRP A 138 -3.58 12.07 9.35
N GLN A 139 -3.13 13.10 10.04
CA GLN A 139 -3.91 14.32 10.28
C GLN A 139 -4.21 15.10 8.98
N PRO A 140 -3.22 15.36 8.07
CA PRO A 140 -3.49 16.07 6.84
C PRO A 140 -4.50 15.38 5.90
N LEU A 141 -4.58 14.05 5.90
CA LEU A 141 -5.60 13.30 5.18
C LEU A 141 -6.98 13.32 5.87
N GLY A 142 -7.06 13.86 7.08
CA GLY A 142 -8.31 13.87 7.85
C GLY A 142 -8.79 12.46 8.14
N MET A 143 -7.90 11.59 8.66
CA MET A 143 -8.29 10.24 9.04
C MET A 143 -9.42 10.28 10.06
N GLN A 144 -10.37 9.34 9.97
CA GLN A 144 -11.60 9.38 10.76
C GLN A 144 -11.40 8.89 12.19
N ALA A 145 -10.31 8.18 12.45
CA ALA A 145 -9.98 7.68 13.77
C ALA A 145 -8.48 7.67 14.01
N ASP A 146 -8.12 7.55 15.28
CA ASP A 146 -6.75 7.30 15.66
C ASP A 146 -6.29 5.96 15.10
N GLY A 147 -5.06 5.97 14.57
CA GLY A 147 -4.34 4.77 14.18
C GLY A 147 -3.30 4.39 15.24
N SER A 148 -2.68 3.25 15.04
CA SER A 148 -1.53 2.85 15.84
C SER A 148 -0.47 2.20 14.97
N TRP A 149 0.79 2.25 15.42
CA TRP A 149 1.86 1.47 14.83
C TRP A 149 2.41 0.50 15.89
N SER A 150 2.30 -0.80 15.63
CA SER A 150 2.78 -1.83 16.56
C SER A 150 4.29 -1.76 16.69
N LEU A 151 4.80 -1.91 17.91
CA LEU A 151 6.24 -1.95 18.18
C LEU A 151 6.79 -3.39 18.04
N ASP A 152 8.08 -3.51 17.73
CA ASP A 152 8.79 -4.80 17.77
C ASP A 152 8.88 -5.31 19.21
N SER A 153 9.17 -4.38 20.15
CA SER A 153 9.17 -4.65 21.58
C SER A 153 8.95 -3.34 22.38
N ARG A 154 8.48 -3.47 23.62
CA ARG A 154 8.39 -2.33 24.54
C ARG A 154 9.77 -1.76 24.88
N ARG A 155 10.81 -2.59 24.81
CA ARG A 155 12.19 -2.18 25.17
C ARG A 155 12.81 -1.28 24.10
N SER A 156 12.65 -1.61 22.83
CA SER A 156 13.24 -0.84 21.74
C SER A 156 12.41 0.40 21.41
N GLY A 157 11.08 0.31 21.55
CA GLY A 157 10.16 1.35 21.13
C GLY A 157 10.11 1.57 19.63
N PHE A 158 10.75 0.67 18.83
CA PHE A 158 10.83 0.79 17.39
C PHE A 158 9.62 0.18 16.71
N GLU A 159 9.04 0.88 15.76
CA GLU A 159 7.84 0.45 15.07
C GLU A 159 8.14 -0.69 14.08
N LYS A 160 7.21 -1.65 13.95
CA LYS A 160 7.27 -2.72 12.96
C LYS A 160 6.99 -2.16 11.56
N MET A 161 8.03 -1.66 10.91
CA MET A 161 7.93 -0.98 9.61
C MET A 161 7.35 -1.87 8.50
N GLU A 162 7.52 -3.18 8.65
CA GLU A 162 7.08 -4.15 7.65
C GLU A 162 5.60 -4.52 7.75
N SER A 163 4.90 -4.23 8.90
CA SER A 163 3.58 -4.83 9.15
C SER A 163 2.70 -4.12 10.18
N GLY A 164 3.17 -3.10 10.86
CA GLY A 164 2.63 -2.66 12.15
C GLY A 164 1.50 -1.65 12.15
N VAL A 165 1.12 -1.04 11.03
CA VAL A 165 0.09 0.01 10.99
C VAL A 165 -1.30 -0.56 11.16
N ASN A 166 -2.10 0.04 12.04
CA ASN A 166 -3.49 -0.32 12.30
C ASN A 166 -4.37 0.94 12.20
N GLY A 167 -5.56 0.79 11.63
CA GLY A 167 -6.53 1.87 11.43
C GLY A 167 -7.84 1.35 10.86
N ARG A 168 -8.79 2.22 10.60
CA ARG A 168 -10.06 1.84 9.96
C ARG A 168 -9.85 1.60 8.46
N ALA A 169 -10.68 0.77 7.85
CA ALA A 169 -10.59 0.47 6.42
C ALA A 169 -10.72 1.73 5.56
N ILE A 170 -11.60 2.66 5.92
CA ILE A 170 -11.78 3.93 5.22
C ILE A 170 -10.54 4.83 5.29
N ASP A 171 -9.78 4.78 6.37
CA ASP A 171 -8.56 5.56 6.50
C ASP A 171 -7.46 5.03 5.57
N PHE A 172 -7.35 3.71 5.43
CA PHE A 172 -6.49 3.11 4.41
C PHE A 172 -6.95 3.41 2.98
N ALA A 173 -8.26 3.54 2.74
CA ALA A 173 -8.78 3.93 1.43
C ALA A 173 -8.32 5.35 1.04
N LYS A 174 -8.23 6.29 1.99
CA LYS A 174 -7.72 7.64 1.76
C LYS A 174 -6.27 7.64 1.26
N LEU A 175 -5.43 6.72 1.75
CA LEU A 175 -4.09 6.54 1.19
C LEU A 175 -4.15 6.15 -0.29
N GLY A 176 -5.04 5.22 -0.66
CA GLY A 176 -5.26 4.86 -2.07
C GLY A 176 -5.72 6.03 -2.92
N VAL A 177 -6.66 6.84 -2.42
CA VAL A 177 -7.16 8.06 -3.10
C VAL A 177 -6.04 9.09 -3.25
N LEU A 178 -5.20 9.30 -2.23
CA LEU A 178 -4.04 10.18 -2.31
C LEU A 178 -3.12 9.79 -3.48
N TYR A 179 -2.81 8.50 -3.60
CA TYR A 179 -1.99 7.99 -4.71
C TYR A 179 -2.72 8.08 -6.06
N ALA A 180 -4.02 7.80 -6.13
CA ALA A 180 -4.82 7.97 -7.34
C ALA A 180 -4.80 9.43 -7.84
N ASN A 181 -4.76 10.39 -6.93
CA ASN A 181 -4.73 11.83 -7.21
C ASN A 181 -3.30 12.41 -7.36
N GLY A 182 -2.30 11.58 -7.63
CA GLY A 182 -0.93 12.04 -7.82
C GLY A 182 -0.31 12.72 -6.59
N GLY A 183 -0.70 12.29 -5.40
CA GLY A 183 -0.21 12.81 -4.11
C GLY A 183 -0.91 14.07 -3.63
N ALA A 184 -1.97 14.52 -4.29
CA ALA A 184 -2.76 15.68 -3.89
C ALA A 184 -4.00 15.26 -3.07
N TRP A 185 -4.31 16.02 -2.03
CA TRP A 185 -5.48 15.85 -1.17
C TRP A 185 -6.12 17.20 -0.87
N GLN A 186 -7.40 17.37 -1.20
CA GLN A 186 -8.16 18.62 -0.99
C GLN A 186 -7.39 19.89 -1.44
N GLY A 187 -6.83 19.83 -2.66
CA GLY A 187 -6.09 20.95 -3.25
C GLY A 187 -4.65 21.13 -2.73
N ARG A 188 -4.19 20.34 -1.76
CA ARG A 188 -2.82 20.40 -1.20
C ARG A 188 -1.99 19.23 -1.71
N GLN A 189 -0.76 19.50 -2.16
CA GLN A 189 0.20 18.43 -2.48
C GLN A 189 0.82 17.92 -1.19
N LEU A 190 0.41 16.74 -0.72
CA LEU A 190 0.94 16.10 0.48
C LEU A 190 2.13 15.20 0.16
N LEU A 191 2.10 14.53 -0.98
CA LEU A 191 3.16 13.63 -1.43
C LEU A 191 3.67 14.13 -2.79
N PRO A 192 4.99 14.26 -3.01
CA PRO A 192 5.51 14.77 -4.28
C PRO A 192 4.95 13.99 -5.47
N ARG A 193 4.49 14.69 -6.52
CA ARG A 193 3.89 14.07 -7.70
C ARG A 193 4.85 13.07 -8.36
N ALA A 194 6.13 13.41 -8.46
CA ALA A 194 7.16 12.53 -8.99
C ALA A 194 7.24 11.22 -8.21
N TRP A 195 7.15 11.27 -6.88
CA TRP A 195 7.15 10.08 -6.02
C TRP A 195 5.99 9.13 -6.32
N VAL A 196 4.81 9.66 -6.62
CA VAL A 196 3.62 8.86 -6.93
C VAL A 196 3.67 8.28 -8.34
N GLN A 197 4.25 9.01 -9.29
CA GLN A 197 4.36 8.56 -10.69
C GLN A 197 5.35 7.41 -10.86
N ASP A 198 6.47 7.42 -10.12
CA ASP A 198 7.50 6.39 -10.19
C ASP A 198 6.98 4.95 -9.93
N PRO A 199 6.14 4.70 -8.90
CA PRO A 199 5.60 3.35 -8.66
C PRO A 199 4.72 2.81 -9.77
N THR A 200 4.16 3.68 -10.63
CA THR A 200 3.23 3.29 -11.70
C THR A 200 3.93 3.09 -13.04
N VAL A 201 5.20 3.48 -13.14
CA VAL A 201 6.02 3.26 -14.33
C VAL A 201 6.78 1.95 -14.18
N VAL A 202 6.79 1.13 -15.24
CA VAL A 202 7.62 -0.09 -15.26
C VAL A 202 9.06 0.31 -15.03
N PRO A 203 9.73 -0.19 -13.99
CA PRO A 203 11.11 0.17 -13.76
C PRO A 203 11.99 -0.28 -14.91
N THR A 204 12.68 0.67 -15.54
CA THR A 204 13.67 0.40 -16.61
C THR A 204 15.10 0.44 -16.09
N GLY A 205 15.29 0.70 -14.78
CA GLY A 205 16.59 0.89 -14.14
C GLY A 205 17.17 -0.34 -13.44
N ARG A 206 18.39 -0.21 -12.94
CA ARG A 206 19.08 -1.23 -12.14
C ARG A 206 18.21 -1.64 -10.94
N GLY A 207 18.00 -2.93 -10.75
CA GLY A 207 17.25 -3.49 -9.61
C GLY A 207 15.77 -3.72 -9.86
N SER A 208 15.24 -3.29 -10.99
CA SER A 208 13.94 -3.69 -11.44
C SER A 208 14.03 -4.91 -12.34
N THR A 209 13.46 -6.02 -11.93
CA THR A 209 13.19 -7.07 -12.90
C THR A 209 11.84 -6.76 -13.54
N PRO A 210 11.72 -6.75 -14.87
CA PRO A 210 10.44 -6.56 -15.56
C PRO A 210 9.35 -7.54 -15.08
N ALA A 211 9.78 -8.68 -14.52
CA ALA A 211 8.90 -9.74 -14.04
C ALA A 211 8.35 -9.51 -12.61
N SER A 212 8.95 -8.64 -11.79
CA SER A 212 8.53 -8.52 -10.38
C SER A 212 7.42 -7.52 -10.16
N GLY A 213 7.27 -6.52 -11.03
CA GLY A 213 6.25 -5.47 -10.88
C GLY A 213 6.19 -4.88 -9.46
N TYR A 214 7.35 -4.64 -8.79
CA TYR A 214 7.40 -4.15 -7.42
C TYR A 214 8.39 -2.99 -7.30
N GLN A 215 7.90 -1.84 -6.88
CA GLN A 215 8.70 -0.61 -6.77
C GLN A 215 8.17 0.27 -5.64
N TYR A 216 9.07 0.93 -4.90
CA TYR A 216 8.73 1.81 -3.77
C TYR A 216 7.70 1.21 -2.80
N PHE A 217 7.81 -0.11 -2.55
CA PHE A 217 6.89 -0.89 -1.72
C PHE A 217 5.45 -1.00 -2.24
N TRP A 218 5.25 -0.79 -3.54
CA TRP A 218 3.99 -1.06 -4.24
C TRP A 218 4.18 -2.17 -5.27
N TRP A 219 3.17 -3.01 -5.43
CA TRP A 219 3.05 -3.97 -6.53
C TRP A 219 2.49 -3.25 -7.75
N VAL A 220 3.04 -3.49 -8.92
CA VAL A 220 2.63 -2.83 -10.17
C VAL A 220 2.09 -3.86 -11.13
N GLN A 221 0.91 -3.60 -11.70
CA GLN A 221 0.24 -4.44 -12.68
C GLN A 221 0.15 -3.69 -14.01
N ASN A 222 1.09 -3.95 -14.91
CA ASN A 222 1.15 -3.30 -16.22
C ASN A 222 0.78 -4.24 -17.38
N ASP A 223 0.73 -5.54 -17.12
CA ASP A 223 0.45 -6.59 -18.09
C ASP A 223 -1.05 -6.79 -18.37
N ARG A 224 -1.90 -6.03 -17.67
CA ARG A 224 -3.36 -6.14 -17.75
C ARG A 224 -4.01 -4.78 -17.89
N SER A 225 -5.25 -4.79 -18.40
CA SER A 225 -6.13 -3.62 -18.42
C SER A 225 -7.23 -3.80 -17.37
N PRO A 226 -7.48 -2.79 -16.50
CA PRO A 226 -6.75 -1.52 -16.40
C PRO A 226 -5.34 -1.67 -15.80
N GLN A 227 -4.44 -0.75 -16.16
CA GLN A 227 -3.17 -0.62 -15.45
C GLN A 227 -3.45 -0.18 -14.02
N ALA A 228 -2.82 -0.86 -13.07
CA ALA A 228 -3.04 -0.64 -11.66
C ALA A 228 -1.77 -0.85 -10.85
N PHE A 229 -1.75 -0.34 -9.65
CA PHE A 229 -0.78 -0.69 -8.63
C PHE A 229 -1.50 -0.95 -7.32
N PHE A 230 -0.89 -1.73 -6.45
CA PHE A 230 -1.54 -2.09 -5.21
C PHE A 230 -0.57 -2.33 -4.07
N ALA A 231 -0.98 -1.93 -2.86
CA ALA A 231 -0.39 -2.39 -1.63
C ALA A 231 -0.99 -3.75 -1.26
N ARG A 232 -0.16 -4.69 -0.80
CA ARG A 232 -0.60 -6.03 -0.41
C ARG A 232 -0.02 -6.43 0.93
N GLY A 233 -0.88 -6.93 1.83
CA GLY A 233 -0.50 -7.52 3.10
C GLY A 233 -0.89 -9.00 3.21
N LYS A 234 -0.33 -9.69 4.21
CA LYS A 234 -0.73 -11.05 4.58
C LYS A 234 -2.25 -11.11 4.78
N TYR A 235 -2.86 -12.24 4.56
CA TYR A 235 -4.32 -12.45 4.60
C TYR A 235 -5.07 -11.63 3.53
N ALA A 236 -4.38 -11.36 2.41
CA ALA A 236 -4.91 -10.61 1.28
C ALA A 236 -5.45 -9.21 1.64
N GLN A 237 -4.78 -8.51 2.56
CA GLN A 237 -5.02 -7.08 2.73
C GLN A 237 -4.64 -6.38 1.43
N HIS A 238 -5.51 -5.55 0.87
CA HIS A 238 -5.25 -4.84 -0.39
C HIS A 238 -5.71 -3.39 -0.34
N ILE A 239 -4.90 -2.51 -0.92
CA ILE A 239 -5.32 -1.22 -1.44
C ILE A 239 -4.97 -1.25 -2.93
N TYR A 240 -5.97 -1.43 -3.78
CA TYR A 240 -5.82 -1.55 -5.24
C TYR A 240 -6.22 -0.24 -5.89
N VAL A 241 -5.36 0.33 -6.73
CA VAL A 241 -5.51 1.69 -7.28
C VAL A 241 -5.42 1.66 -8.78
N VAL A 242 -6.44 2.22 -9.46
CA VAL A 242 -6.45 2.52 -10.90
C VAL A 242 -6.40 4.04 -11.05
N ALA A 243 -5.19 4.60 -11.14
CA ALA A 243 -4.99 6.05 -11.13
C ALA A 243 -5.70 6.75 -12.29
N LYS A 244 -5.75 6.12 -13.48
CA LYS A 244 -6.40 6.70 -14.67
C LYS A 244 -7.87 7.07 -14.44
N THR A 245 -8.58 6.30 -13.63
CA THR A 245 -10.03 6.48 -13.40
C THR A 245 -10.34 6.91 -11.97
N GLY A 246 -9.31 7.10 -11.14
CA GLY A 246 -9.45 7.45 -9.73
C GLY A 246 -10.10 6.35 -8.88
N LEU A 247 -10.13 5.10 -9.39
CA LEU A 247 -10.78 3.99 -8.71
C LEU A 247 -9.84 3.38 -7.66
N VAL A 248 -10.36 3.18 -6.46
CA VAL A 248 -9.67 2.56 -5.33
C VAL A 248 -10.55 1.45 -4.77
N LEU A 249 -9.99 0.24 -4.68
CA LEU A 249 -10.64 -0.89 -4.03
C LEU A 249 -9.81 -1.30 -2.82
N VAL A 250 -10.47 -1.43 -1.67
CA VAL A 250 -9.82 -1.82 -0.42
C VAL A 250 -10.43 -3.09 0.10
N ARG A 251 -9.60 -4.06 0.45
CA ARG A 251 -10.03 -5.29 1.10
C ARG A 251 -9.19 -5.53 2.34
N PHE A 252 -9.86 -5.77 3.45
CA PHE A 252 -9.28 -6.36 4.64
C PHE A 252 -9.90 -7.72 4.92
N GLY A 253 -9.16 -8.59 5.57
CA GLY A 253 -9.61 -9.92 5.94
C GLY A 253 -8.80 -10.52 7.08
N ARG A 254 -9.37 -11.51 7.75
CA ARG A 254 -8.70 -12.28 8.81
C ARG A 254 -7.99 -13.52 8.29
N ASP A 255 -8.28 -13.92 7.04
CA ASP A 255 -7.53 -14.94 6.30
C ASP A 255 -7.51 -14.62 4.81
N PHE A 256 -6.77 -15.40 3.99
CA PHE A 256 -6.70 -15.23 2.54
C PHE A 256 -8.07 -15.42 1.90
N GLY A 257 -8.81 -16.44 2.30
CA GLY A 257 -10.17 -16.77 1.88
C GLY A 257 -10.35 -17.05 0.38
N TYR A 258 -9.51 -16.43 -0.45
CA TYR A 258 -9.46 -16.60 -1.90
C TYR A 258 -8.03 -16.32 -2.39
N GLU A 259 -7.53 -17.11 -3.35
CA GLU A 259 -6.13 -17.01 -3.78
C GLU A 259 -5.88 -15.90 -4.81
N ASN A 260 -6.86 -15.65 -5.68
CA ASN A 260 -6.68 -14.78 -6.85
C ASN A 260 -7.28 -13.38 -6.65
N TRP A 261 -7.03 -12.75 -5.48
CA TRP A 261 -7.52 -11.40 -5.20
C TRP A 261 -7.09 -10.34 -6.21
N PRO A 262 -5.83 -10.27 -6.68
CA PRO A 262 -5.44 -9.27 -7.68
C PRO A 262 -6.23 -9.37 -8.98
N GLU A 263 -6.50 -10.60 -9.46
CA GLU A 263 -7.31 -10.87 -10.64
C GLU A 263 -8.76 -10.43 -10.45
N LEU A 264 -9.34 -10.75 -9.30
CA LEU A 264 -10.69 -10.38 -8.94
C LEU A 264 -10.85 -8.86 -8.87
N LEU A 265 -9.92 -8.16 -8.19
CA LEU A 265 -9.93 -6.70 -8.07
C LEU A 265 -9.76 -6.03 -9.44
N SER A 266 -8.92 -6.58 -10.31
CA SER A 266 -8.74 -6.14 -11.70
C SER A 266 -10.02 -6.29 -12.52
N ASP A 267 -10.70 -7.45 -12.42
CA ASP A 267 -11.99 -7.67 -13.12
C ASP A 267 -13.08 -6.71 -12.63
N LEU A 268 -13.19 -6.53 -11.30
CA LEU A 268 -14.12 -5.56 -10.71
C LEU A 268 -13.85 -4.14 -11.21
N ALA A 269 -12.59 -3.71 -11.21
CA ALA A 269 -12.20 -2.37 -11.67
C ALA A 269 -12.59 -2.16 -13.13
N ARG A 270 -12.30 -3.12 -14.01
CA ARG A 270 -12.68 -3.06 -15.42
C ARG A 270 -14.20 -2.95 -15.62
N ARG A 271 -14.99 -3.73 -14.89
CA ARG A 271 -16.48 -3.71 -14.97
C ARG A 271 -17.04 -2.38 -14.49
N LEU A 272 -16.46 -1.79 -13.45
CA LEU A 272 -16.85 -0.48 -12.93
C LEU A 272 -16.55 0.64 -13.94
N ASP A 273 -15.42 0.58 -14.64
CA ASP A 273 -15.06 1.57 -15.65
C ASP A 273 -15.97 1.49 -16.88
N GLN A 274 -16.32 0.28 -17.34
CA GLN A 274 -17.23 0.07 -18.46
C GLN A 274 -18.66 0.59 -18.15
N SER A 275 -19.14 0.39 -16.91
CA SER A 275 -20.47 0.86 -16.50
C SER A 275 -20.61 2.38 -16.47
N THR A 276 -19.51 3.11 -16.40
CA THR A 276 -19.48 4.57 -16.39
C THR A 276 -19.43 5.13 -17.82
N SER A 277 -18.73 4.46 -18.73
CA SER A 277 -18.60 4.87 -20.14
C SER A 277 -19.90 4.69 -20.94
N GLY A 278 -20.77 3.76 -20.53
CA GLY A 278 -22.07 3.50 -21.20
C GLY A 278 -23.20 4.44 -20.77
N LYS A 279 -22.98 5.39 -19.85
CA LYS A 279 -23.99 6.38 -19.41
C LYS A 279 -23.78 7.76 -20.02
N THR A 280 -22.76 7.95 -20.84
CA THR A 280 -22.41 9.23 -21.49
C THR A 280 -22.69 9.24 -23.00
N SER A 281 -23.42 8.25 -23.51
CA SER A 281 -23.89 8.19 -24.92
C SER A 281 -25.40 8.42 -25.02
#